data_b50bd8859d577d648c5a45bd133f370f
#
_entry.id   b50bd8859d577d648c5a45bd133f370f
#
_cell.length_a   1.000
_cell.length_b   1.000
_cell.length_c   1.000
_cell.angle_alpha   90.00
_cell.angle_beta   90.00
_cell.angle_gamma   90.00
#
_symmetry.space_group_name_H-M   'P 1'
#
loop_
_entity.id
_entity.type
_entity.pdbx_description
1 polymer ?
#
loop_
_entity_poly.entity_id
_entity_poly.type
_entity_poly.pdbx_seq_one_letter_code
_entity_poly.pdbx_strand_id
1 'polypeptide(L)'
;ETADALVRELAAVAAADDRFLYLAAEDARDDISRGLKESGLAVTQHSVYRRKHVRYPGDPASGAFDAAVVFSPKGAIALAEHPGKKPEIKAWVAIGPTTADALRGRVTAPVLVAERRTPAGGLDALTEGGR
;
A
#
# COMPACT_ATOMS: atom_id res chain seq x y z
N GLU A 1 -2.29 -3.81 -9.98
CA GLU A 1 -3.62 -4.44 -9.93
C GLU A 1 -4.46 -3.71 -8.89
N THR A 2 -5.71 -3.39 -9.23
CA THR A 2 -6.68 -2.76 -8.35
C THR A 2 -7.75 -3.77 -7.94
N ALA A 3 -8.51 -3.46 -6.88
CA ALA A 3 -9.66 -4.30 -6.47
C ALA A 3 -10.65 -4.47 -7.64
N ASP A 4 -10.94 -3.39 -8.38
CA ASP A 4 -11.86 -3.41 -9.52
C ASP A 4 -11.35 -4.30 -10.68
N ALA A 5 -10.05 -4.33 -10.93
CA ALA A 5 -9.47 -5.21 -11.95
C ALA A 5 -9.66 -6.67 -11.55
N LEU A 6 -9.37 -7.03 -10.29
CA LEU A 6 -9.57 -8.38 -9.78
C LEU A 6 -11.04 -8.80 -9.84
N VAL A 7 -11.96 -7.92 -9.42
CA VAL A 7 -13.40 -8.20 -9.49
C VAL A 7 -13.85 -8.49 -10.93
N ARG A 8 -13.41 -7.67 -11.91
CA ARG A 8 -13.74 -7.89 -13.32
C ARG A 8 -13.20 -9.22 -13.86
N GLU A 9 -11.95 -9.54 -13.53
CA GLU A 9 -11.34 -10.81 -13.97
C GLU A 9 -12.05 -12.02 -13.38
N LEU A 10 -12.37 -11.99 -12.09
CA LEU A 10 -13.11 -13.06 -11.42
C LEU A 10 -14.53 -13.19 -12.00
N ALA A 11 -15.24 -12.07 -12.18
CA ALA A 11 -16.59 -12.09 -12.74
C ALA A 11 -16.63 -12.60 -14.19
N ALA A 12 -15.55 -12.42 -14.95
CA ALA A 12 -15.47 -12.88 -16.33
C ALA A 12 -15.30 -14.41 -16.47
N VAL A 13 -14.76 -15.08 -15.45
CA VAL A 13 -14.45 -16.52 -15.48
C VAL A 13 -15.33 -17.35 -14.56
N ALA A 14 -16.06 -16.72 -13.63
CA ALA A 14 -16.88 -17.39 -12.65
C ALA A 14 -18.18 -17.94 -13.27
N ALA A 15 -18.61 -19.13 -12.85
CA ALA A 15 -19.94 -19.63 -13.11
C ALA A 15 -20.97 -19.03 -12.14
N ALA A 16 -22.25 -19.03 -12.51
CA ALA A 16 -23.31 -18.37 -11.74
C ALA A 16 -23.53 -18.96 -10.32
N ASP A 17 -23.15 -20.21 -10.13
CA ASP A 17 -23.26 -20.96 -8.87
C ASP A 17 -21.95 -21.03 -8.07
N ASP A 18 -20.87 -20.39 -8.56
CA ASP A 18 -19.60 -20.33 -7.84
C ASP A 18 -19.72 -19.53 -6.53
N ARG A 19 -19.05 -20.05 -5.51
CA ARG A 19 -19.01 -19.44 -4.18
C ARG A 19 -17.59 -19.06 -3.82
N PHE A 20 -17.38 -17.79 -3.53
CA PHE A 20 -16.06 -17.24 -3.19
C PHE A 20 -15.90 -17.09 -1.69
N LEU A 21 -14.75 -17.50 -1.17
CA LEU A 21 -14.30 -17.16 0.19
C LEU A 21 -13.18 -16.13 0.09
N TYR A 22 -13.44 -14.92 0.58
CA TYR A 22 -12.44 -13.86 0.65
C TYR A 22 -11.85 -13.76 2.07
N LEU A 23 -10.59 -14.20 2.21
CA LEU A 23 -9.85 -14.10 3.46
C LEU A 23 -9.16 -12.75 3.55
N ALA A 24 -9.50 -11.95 4.54
CA ALA A 24 -9.11 -10.55 4.62
C ALA A 24 -8.51 -10.18 5.98
N ALA A 25 -7.87 -9.01 6.05
CA ALA A 25 -7.55 -8.37 7.32
C ALA A 25 -8.84 -7.84 7.98
N GLU A 26 -8.85 -7.72 9.31
CA GLU A 26 -9.98 -7.15 10.06
C GLU A 26 -10.36 -5.73 9.58
N ASP A 27 -9.34 -4.95 9.18
CA ASP A 27 -9.48 -3.58 8.67
C ASP A 27 -9.43 -3.51 7.13
N ALA A 28 -9.71 -4.62 6.44
CA ALA A 28 -9.78 -4.63 4.98
C ALA A 28 -10.99 -3.84 4.49
N ARG A 29 -10.80 -3.12 3.38
CA ARG A 29 -11.91 -2.49 2.67
C ARG A 29 -12.78 -3.58 2.05
N ASP A 30 -14.05 -3.29 1.90
CA ASP A 30 -15.05 -4.21 1.35
C ASP A 30 -15.16 -4.17 -0.20
N ASP A 31 -14.30 -3.40 -0.87
CA ASP A 31 -14.36 -3.17 -2.32
C ASP A 31 -14.45 -4.48 -3.13
N ILE A 32 -13.66 -5.51 -2.77
CA ILE A 32 -13.68 -6.80 -3.47
C ILE A 32 -14.98 -7.55 -3.20
N SER A 33 -15.38 -7.70 -1.94
CA SER A 33 -16.58 -8.46 -1.58
C SER A 33 -17.85 -7.78 -2.10
N ARG A 34 -17.89 -6.45 -2.07
CA ARG A 34 -18.97 -5.66 -2.63
C ARG A 34 -19.04 -5.81 -4.15
N GLY A 35 -17.91 -5.59 -4.85
CA GLY A 35 -17.88 -5.69 -6.30
C GLY A 35 -18.25 -7.07 -6.82
N LEU A 36 -17.85 -8.14 -6.14
CA LEU A 36 -18.28 -9.51 -6.50
C LEU A 36 -19.78 -9.72 -6.30
N LYS A 37 -20.36 -9.20 -5.19
CA LYS A 37 -21.81 -9.26 -4.95
C LYS A 37 -22.60 -8.46 -5.99
N GLU A 38 -22.12 -7.27 -6.34
CA GLU A 38 -22.72 -6.43 -7.38
C GLU A 38 -22.68 -7.11 -8.77
N SER A 39 -21.67 -7.98 -8.99
CA SER A 39 -21.58 -8.84 -10.17
C SER A 39 -22.44 -10.12 -10.10
N GLY A 40 -23.27 -10.27 -9.06
CA GLY A 40 -24.18 -11.42 -8.90
C GLY A 40 -23.51 -12.66 -8.31
N LEU A 41 -22.27 -12.59 -7.83
CA LEU A 41 -21.54 -13.73 -7.31
C LEU A 41 -21.71 -13.89 -5.80
N ALA A 42 -21.79 -15.13 -5.33
CA ALA A 42 -21.86 -15.44 -3.90
C ALA A 42 -20.47 -15.31 -3.27
N VAL A 43 -20.30 -14.35 -2.34
CA VAL A 43 -19.04 -14.15 -1.63
C VAL A 43 -19.24 -14.08 -0.13
N THR A 44 -18.41 -14.81 0.60
CA THR A 44 -18.28 -14.73 2.06
C THR A 44 -16.92 -14.13 2.39
N GLN A 45 -16.91 -13.00 3.09
CA GLN A 45 -15.68 -12.41 3.62
C GLN A 45 -15.44 -12.89 5.04
N HIS A 46 -14.21 -13.32 5.34
CA HIS A 46 -13.80 -13.73 6.67
C HIS A 46 -12.49 -13.06 7.08
N SER A 47 -12.49 -12.42 8.26
CA SER A 47 -11.28 -11.78 8.80
C SER A 47 -10.41 -12.82 9.46
N VAL A 48 -9.18 -13.01 8.95
CA VAL A 48 -8.23 -14.03 9.42
C VAL A 48 -6.99 -13.46 10.09
N TYR A 49 -6.76 -12.14 9.97
CA TYR A 49 -5.65 -11.47 10.66
C TYR A 49 -5.96 -10.00 10.92
N ARG A 50 -5.23 -9.43 11.88
CA ARG A 50 -5.27 -8.00 12.21
C ARG A 50 -3.88 -7.40 12.09
N ARG A 51 -3.80 -6.23 11.47
CA ARG A 51 -2.58 -5.42 11.43
C ARG A 51 -2.50 -4.53 12.66
N LYS A 52 -1.32 -4.49 13.31
CA LYS A 52 -1.05 -3.59 14.43
C LYS A 52 0.15 -2.72 14.12
N HIS A 53 0.08 -1.46 14.49
CA HIS A 53 1.28 -0.63 14.54
C HIS A 53 2.15 -1.10 15.72
N VAL A 54 3.37 -1.48 15.41
CA VAL A 54 4.36 -1.85 16.43
C VAL A 54 5.12 -0.58 16.79
N ARG A 55 5.12 -0.25 18.09
CA ARG A 55 6.03 0.77 18.61
C ARG A 55 7.29 0.06 19.07
N TYR A 56 8.39 0.37 18.43
CA TYR A 56 9.69 -0.15 18.86
C TYR A 56 10.21 0.68 20.04
N PRO A 57 10.76 0.03 21.09
CA PRO A 57 11.52 0.75 22.11
C PRO A 57 12.78 1.31 21.45
N GLY A 58 12.97 2.61 21.57
CA GLY A 58 14.02 3.35 20.86
C GLY A 58 13.49 4.04 19.60
N ASP A 59 14.39 4.64 18.86
CA ASP A 59 14.08 5.37 17.62
C ASP A 59 14.89 4.77 16.46
N PRO A 60 14.45 3.61 15.91
CA PRO A 60 15.19 2.89 14.86
C PRO A 60 15.29 3.69 13.56
N ALA A 61 14.47 4.72 13.42
CA ALA A 61 14.44 5.58 12.23
C ALA A 61 15.14 6.94 12.50
N SER A 62 15.86 7.11 13.62
CA SER A 62 16.61 8.34 13.85
C SER A 62 17.83 8.40 12.93
N GLY A 63 18.07 9.55 12.30
CA GLY A 63 19.22 9.79 11.43
C GLY A 63 18.86 10.49 10.14
N ALA A 64 19.88 10.69 9.30
CA ALA A 64 19.73 11.25 7.96
C ALA A 64 19.84 10.13 6.93
N PHE A 65 18.90 10.11 5.99
CA PHE A 65 18.83 9.12 4.90
C PHE A 65 18.70 9.83 3.57
N ASP A 66 19.39 9.35 2.55
CA ASP A 66 19.28 9.88 1.19
C ASP A 66 17.91 9.54 0.58
N ALA A 67 17.35 8.39 0.90
CA ALA A 67 16.00 8.03 0.47
C ALA A 67 15.28 7.09 1.44
N ALA A 68 13.93 7.14 1.40
CA ALA A 68 13.07 6.14 2.01
C ALA A 68 12.17 5.52 0.94
N VAL A 69 12.26 4.19 0.80
CA VAL A 69 11.39 3.44 -0.12
C VAL A 69 10.20 2.88 0.67
N VAL A 70 8.98 3.21 0.25
CA VAL A 70 7.76 2.82 0.96
C VAL A 70 6.82 2.02 0.05
N PHE A 71 6.40 0.86 0.57
CA PHE A 71 5.67 -0.15 -0.19
C PHE A 71 4.15 -0.13 0.07
N SER A 72 3.68 0.71 0.97
CA SER A 72 2.24 0.80 1.25
C SER A 72 1.86 2.18 1.81
N PRO A 73 0.61 2.63 1.58
CA PRO A 73 0.10 3.87 2.17
C PRO A 73 0.19 3.89 3.69
N LYS A 74 -0.15 2.79 4.36
CA LYS A 74 -0.09 2.69 5.83
C LYS A 74 1.35 2.79 6.36
N GLY A 75 2.30 2.14 5.69
CA GLY A 75 3.73 2.24 6.03
C GLY A 75 4.26 3.66 5.82
N ALA A 76 3.87 4.30 4.72
CA ALA A 76 4.23 5.68 4.42
C ALA A 76 3.73 6.66 5.51
N ILE A 77 2.45 6.55 5.89
CA ILE A 77 1.85 7.38 6.94
C ILE A 77 2.52 7.10 8.29
N ALA A 78 2.73 5.83 8.64
CA ALA A 78 3.34 5.44 9.91
C ALA A 78 4.74 6.04 10.10
N LEU A 79 5.54 6.10 9.03
CA LEU A 79 6.88 6.71 9.09
C LEU A 79 6.81 8.24 9.07
N ALA A 80 5.96 8.84 8.21
CA ALA A 80 5.81 10.29 8.10
C ALA A 80 5.22 10.93 9.37
N GLU A 81 4.34 10.23 10.06
CA GLU A 81 3.64 10.69 11.28
C GLU A 81 4.22 10.07 12.57
N HIS A 82 5.39 9.44 12.49
CA HIS A 82 6.00 8.81 13.67
C HIS A 82 6.12 9.82 14.83
N PRO A 83 5.66 9.47 16.03
CA PRO A 83 5.61 10.41 17.16
C PRO A 83 6.97 10.72 17.79
N GLY A 84 8.01 9.95 17.45
CA GLY A 84 9.38 10.15 17.91
C GLY A 84 10.16 11.13 17.05
N LYS A 85 11.48 11.11 17.20
CA LYS A 85 12.37 11.88 16.34
C LYS A 85 12.27 11.37 14.91
N LYS A 86 11.79 12.23 14.02
CA LYS A 86 11.60 11.87 12.60
C LYS A 86 12.95 11.75 11.92
N PRO A 87 13.11 10.78 11.01
CA PRO A 87 14.30 10.72 10.17
C PRO A 87 14.33 11.91 9.20
N GLU A 88 15.53 12.42 8.95
CA GLU A 88 15.76 13.34 7.85
C GLU A 88 15.85 12.55 6.55
N ILE A 89 14.85 12.68 5.68
CA ILE A 89 14.78 11.96 4.42
C ILE A 89 14.87 12.96 3.27
N LYS A 90 15.88 12.80 2.41
CA LYS A 90 16.09 13.71 1.27
C LYS A 90 15.12 13.43 0.12
N ALA A 91 14.71 12.17 -0.09
CA ALA A 91 13.74 11.80 -1.10
C ALA A 91 12.88 10.61 -0.64
N TRP A 92 11.61 10.61 -1.02
CA TRP A 92 10.71 9.49 -0.79
C TRP A 92 10.43 8.78 -2.10
N VAL A 93 10.47 7.46 -2.09
CA VAL A 93 10.09 6.63 -3.23
C VAL A 93 8.87 5.81 -2.84
N ALA A 94 7.75 6.13 -3.45
CA ALA A 94 6.52 5.37 -3.32
C ALA A 94 6.44 4.26 -4.38
N ILE A 95 6.05 3.06 -3.97
CA ILE A 95 5.90 1.91 -4.88
C ILE A 95 4.80 2.11 -5.93
N GLY A 96 3.95 3.10 -5.76
CA GLY A 96 2.88 3.40 -6.69
C GLY A 96 2.07 4.62 -6.27
N PRO A 97 1.13 5.09 -7.12
CA PRO A 97 0.41 6.35 -6.95
C PRO A 97 -0.31 6.47 -5.60
N THR A 98 -1.04 5.45 -5.18
CA THR A 98 -1.79 5.45 -3.91
C THR A 98 -0.86 5.65 -2.69
N THR A 99 0.36 5.11 -2.77
CA THR A 99 1.37 5.30 -1.71
C THR A 99 1.95 6.71 -1.76
N ALA A 100 2.16 7.26 -2.95
CA ALA A 100 2.62 8.64 -3.13
C ALA A 100 1.58 9.64 -2.61
N ASP A 101 0.30 9.43 -2.91
CA ASP A 101 -0.80 10.27 -2.41
C ASP A 101 -0.85 10.29 -0.88
N ALA A 102 -0.56 9.16 -0.24
CA ALA A 102 -0.49 9.08 1.21
C ALA A 102 0.67 9.90 1.82
N LEU A 103 1.72 10.19 1.07
CA LEU A 103 2.84 11.03 1.50
C LEU A 103 2.60 12.52 1.25
N ARG A 104 1.84 12.86 0.21
CA ARG A 104 1.57 14.25 -0.16
C ARG A 104 0.93 15.03 0.98
N GLY A 105 1.47 16.20 1.27
CA GLY A 105 1.06 17.04 2.40
C GLY A 105 1.54 16.59 3.78
N ARG A 106 2.23 15.42 3.87
CA ARG A 106 2.81 14.92 5.12
C ARG A 106 4.32 15.05 5.18
N VAL A 107 4.96 15.14 4.02
CA VAL A 107 6.41 15.28 3.89
C VAL A 107 6.74 16.49 3.04
N THR A 108 7.92 17.09 3.29
CA THR A 108 8.41 18.26 2.54
C THR A 108 9.40 17.86 1.44
N ALA A 109 10.06 16.72 1.60
CA ALA A 109 10.99 16.20 0.61
C ALA A 109 10.26 15.67 -0.63
N PRO A 110 10.92 15.64 -1.80
CA PRO A 110 10.34 15.12 -3.04
C PRO A 110 9.79 13.70 -2.90
N VAL A 111 8.66 13.43 -3.55
CA VAL A 111 8.04 12.11 -3.62
C VAL A 111 8.11 11.60 -5.05
N LEU A 112 8.95 10.61 -5.27
CA LEU A 112 9.09 9.89 -6.54
C LEU A 112 8.14 8.69 -6.56
N VAL A 113 7.66 8.30 -7.73
CA VAL A 113 6.80 7.13 -7.90
C VAL A 113 7.54 6.11 -8.75
N ALA A 114 7.66 4.87 -8.25
CA ALA A 114 8.26 3.79 -9.01
C ALA A 114 7.37 3.44 -10.23
N GLU A 115 7.95 3.36 -11.42
CA GLU A 115 7.25 2.95 -12.63
C GLU A 115 6.81 1.48 -12.54
N ARG A 116 7.71 0.62 -12.04
CA ARG A 116 7.42 -0.78 -11.76
C ARG A 116 7.18 -0.99 -10.28
N ARG A 117 6.08 -1.64 -9.92
CA ARG A 117 5.70 -1.93 -8.51
C ARG A 117 6.51 -3.07 -7.92
N THR A 118 7.84 -2.96 -8.00
CA THR A 118 8.80 -3.93 -7.48
C THR A 118 9.88 -3.21 -6.68
N PRO A 119 10.60 -3.90 -5.78
CA PRO A 119 11.75 -3.31 -5.09
C PRO A 119 12.79 -2.71 -6.05
N ALA A 120 13.06 -3.39 -7.16
CA ALA A 120 13.97 -2.90 -8.20
C ALA A 120 13.46 -1.60 -8.85
N GLY A 121 12.15 -1.51 -9.16
CA GLY A 121 11.55 -0.29 -9.69
C GLY A 121 11.63 0.90 -8.72
N GLY A 122 11.62 0.65 -7.42
CA GLY A 122 11.89 1.67 -6.41
C GLY A 122 13.33 2.20 -6.47
N LEU A 123 14.30 1.34 -6.72
CA LEU A 123 15.71 1.75 -6.91
C LEU A 123 15.91 2.51 -8.22
N ASP A 124 15.29 2.05 -9.31
CA ASP A 124 15.36 2.73 -10.61
C ASP A 124 14.87 4.18 -10.50
N ALA A 125 13.77 4.43 -9.79
CA ALA A 125 13.22 5.77 -9.57
C ALA A 125 14.21 6.72 -8.86
N LEU A 126 15.09 6.21 -8.00
CA LEU A 126 16.15 7.00 -7.36
C LEU A 126 17.25 7.38 -8.33
N THR A 127 17.62 6.48 -9.24
CA THR A 127 18.69 6.73 -10.21
C THR A 127 18.27 7.67 -11.33
N GLU A 128 17.00 7.65 -11.72
CA GLU A 128 16.43 8.48 -12.78
C GLU A 128 16.00 9.87 -12.27
N GLY A 129 15.48 9.94 -11.05
CA GLY A 129 15.07 11.20 -10.41
C GLY A 129 16.22 12.05 -9.85
N GLY A 130 17.43 11.53 -9.83
CA GLY A 130 18.65 12.23 -9.36
C GLY A 130 19.49 12.87 -10.46
N ARG A 131 18.97 12.97 -11.69
CA ARG A 131 19.62 13.65 -12.81
C ARG A 131 18.97 14.98 -13.12
#